data_62912a4dabd1d4f1a062f62bf4136330
#
_entry.id   62912a4dabd1d4f1a062f62bf4136330
#
_cell.length_a   1.000
_cell.length_b   1.000
_cell.length_c   1.000
_cell.angle_alpha   90.00
_cell.angle_beta   90.00
_cell.angle_gamma   90.00
#
_symmetry.space_group_name_H-M   'P 1'
#
loop_
_entity.id
_entity.type
_entity.pdbx_description
1 polymer ?
#
loop_
_entity_poly.entity_id
_entity_poly.type
_entity_poly.pdbx_seq_one_letter_code
_entity_poly.pdbx_strand_id
1 'polypeptide(L)'
;MVCCASVCGGMDVATAMTGVPMRLKMPKIVKVELTGRLAPGVNAKEVVLEMLRRESVKGGLGKVYEYVGPGAETLEVPQRATIANMGAEMGATSSIFPADKQVKRFLEGQGRADVYTELLPDADAEYDEVIRLDMSKLVPMMACPHLPDNVLPLTTVPKKKVQQVFIGSCTNASYADIAKAAEVFRGRHVNEDVSCTCAIASRQTYKELLRDGYIDLLIDAGVRLLEIACGPCCAIGQTPPTNGVAVRTSNRNFKGRAGNPTAEIYLVSPESAAATAILGTFATAEDVMGERVVVLNSITEPDHYIVDDSMLIAPLSPEEAEKVEITRGPNIKFLPVPDVPEQHLKAGVSLKARDNVTTDDITPASAEFSSMRSNIPLMSQYCYTRYDPTFAARAKEMGTSIIVGGENYGQGSSREHAAINPMYLGVKCVIAKSIARIHKGNLVNHGVIPMLFADPAAYDSIDQMDELEIDGLLDQIPTRHITVKNLTKHFEFEAVLDMTDNELEVVLAGGQLRYLKKQLEQQKNH
;
A
#
# COMPACT_ATOMS: atom_id res chain seq x y z
N MET A 1 -5.12 -16.96 -14.65
CA MET A 1 -4.78 -15.97 -13.57
C MET A 1 -3.82 -14.96 -14.16
N VAL A 2 -4.21 -13.71 -14.23
CA VAL A 2 -3.30 -12.61 -14.58
C VAL A 2 -2.59 -12.19 -13.30
N CYS A 3 -1.26 -11.99 -13.34
CA CYS A 3 -0.57 -11.37 -12.21
C CYS A 3 -0.95 -9.89 -12.14
N CYS A 4 -2.00 -9.60 -11.39
CA CYS A 4 -2.52 -8.25 -11.20
C CYS A 4 -2.46 -7.90 -9.72
N ALA A 5 -1.97 -6.71 -9.39
CA ALA A 5 -1.99 -6.20 -8.03
C ALA A 5 -2.59 -4.79 -8.00
N SER A 6 -3.63 -4.62 -7.23
CA SER A 6 -4.21 -3.32 -6.90
C SER A 6 -4.27 -3.17 -5.39
N VAL A 7 -3.78 -2.05 -4.89
CA VAL A 7 -3.90 -1.72 -3.46
C VAL A 7 -5.21 -0.97 -3.25
N CYS A 8 -6.03 -1.50 -2.36
CA CYS A 8 -7.34 -0.97 -2.00
C CYS A 8 -7.55 -0.95 -0.48
N GLY A 9 -8.62 -0.35 -0.02
CA GLY A 9 -9.00 -0.33 1.39
C GLY A 9 -9.55 -1.68 1.88
N GLY A 10 -9.61 -1.87 3.20
CA GLY A 10 -10.16 -3.11 3.78
C GLY A 10 -11.65 -3.26 3.49
N MET A 11 -12.40 -2.16 3.37
CA MET A 11 -13.82 -2.20 2.99
C MET A 11 -14.00 -2.73 1.55
N ASP A 12 -13.12 -2.34 0.62
CA ASP A 12 -13.14 -2.87 -0.76
C ASP A 12 -12.89 -4.37 -0.77
N VAL A 13 -11.93 -4.84 0.06
CA VAL A 13 -11.66 -6.28 0.24
C VAL A 13 -12.88 -6.98 0.83
N ALA A 14 -13.47 -6.45 1.90
CA ALA A 14 -14.66 -7.02 2.53
C ALA A 14 -15.84 -7.09 1.54
N THR A 15 -16.03 -6.05 0.72
CA THR A 15 -17.04 -6.01 -0.34
C THR A 15 -16.78 -7.11 -1.40
N ALA A 16 -15.53 -7.25 -1.86
CA ALA A 16 -15.16 -8.28 -2.81
C ALA A 16 -15.39 -9.70 -2.27
N MET A 17 -15.18 -9.93 -0.96
CA MET A 17 -15.48 -11.21 -0.30
C MET A 17 -16.97 -11.56 -0.33
N THR A 18 -17.87 -10.62 -0.51
CA THR A 18 -19.31 -10.86 -0.70
C THR A 18 -19.70 -11.15 -2.16
N GLY A 19 -18.72 -11.22 -3.08
CA GLY A 19 -18.96 -11.47 -4.50
C GLY A 19 -19.36 -10.22 -5.31
N VAL A 20 -19.40 -9.06 -4.70
CA VAL A 20 -19.70 -7.80 -5.40
C VAL A 20 -18.49 -7.35 -6.21
N PRO A 21 -18.65 -7.06 -7.53
CA PRO A 21 -17.55 -6.63 -8.38
C PRO A 21 -16.96 -5.29 -7.92
N MET A 22 -15.63 -5.22 -7.88
CA MET A 22 -14.91 -3.96 -7.69
C MET A 22 -15.07 -3.09 -8.95
N ARG A 23 -15.54 -1.87 -8.79
CA ARG A 23 -15.68 -0.89 -9.88
C ARG A 23 -14.55 0.12 -9.84
N LEU A 24 -13.94 0.38 -10.99
CA LEU A 24 -12.87 1.36 -11.15
C LEU A 24 -13.23 2.36 -12.24
N LYS A 25 -12.86 3.62 -12.06
CA LYS A 25 -12.85 4.59 -13.16
C LYS A 25 -11.87 4.09 -14.22
N MET A 26 -12.25 4.08 -15.49
CA MET A 26 -11.37 3.61 -16.56
C MET A 26 -10.04 4.36 -16.51
N PRO A 27 -8.93 3.66 -16.25
CA PRO A 27 -7.61 4.27 -16.20
C PRO A 27 -7.01 4.36 -17.61
N LYS A 28 -5.96 5.16 -17.75
CA LYS A 28 -5.06 5.06 -18.89
C LYS A 28 -4.26 3.76 -18.81
N ILE A 29 -4.04 3.12 -19.95
CA ILE A 29 -3.25 1.90 -20.04
C ILE A 29 -1.87 2.24 -20.57
N VAL A 30 -0.85 1.97 -19.75
CA VAL A 30 0.55 2.25 -20.09
C VAL A 30 1.28 0.92 -20.35
N LYS A 31 1.78 0.75 -21.56
CA LYS A 31 2.63 -0.39 -21.91
C LYS A 31 4.04 -0.18 -21.32
N VAL A 32 4.50 -1.14 -20.51
CA VAL A 32 5.91 -1.21 -20.08
C VAL A 32 6.57 -2.37 -20.80
N GLU A 33 7.30 -2.06 -21.87
CA GLU A 33 8.00 -3.04 -22.69
C GLU A 33 9.35 -3.38 -22.06
N LEU A 34 9.44 -4.58 -21.48
CA LEU A 34 10.66 -5.11 -20.87
C LEU A 34 11.46 -5.90 -21.89
N THR A 35 12.76 -5.58 -22.01
CA THR A 35 13.72 -6.29 -22.84
C THR A 35 14.92 -6.74 -22.02
N GLY A 36 15.75 -7.64 -22.59
CA GLY A 36 16.91 -8.16 -21.89
C GLY A 36 16.56 -9.07 -20.71
N ARG A 37 17.55 -9.31 -19.85
CA ARG A 37 17.42 -10.10 -18.61
C ARG A 37 18.17 -9.41 -17.48
N LEU A 38 17.74 -9.66 -16.26
CA LEU A 38 18.45 -9.18 -15.06
C LEU A 38 19.84 -9.81 -14.97
N ALA A 39 20.84 -8.99 -14.69
CA ALA A 39 22.21 -9.43 -14.46
C ALA A 39 22.33 -10.13 -13.08
N PRO A 40 23.39 -10.95 -12.84
CA PRO A 40 23.66 -11.51 -11.53
C PRO A 40 23.71 -10.44 -10.44
N GLY A 41 23.05 -10.69 -9.30
CA GLY A 41 22.98 -9.74 -8.19
C GLY A 41 22.02 -8.55 -8.39
N VAL A 42 21.28 -8.52 -9.51
CA VAL A 42 20.20 -7.57 -9.79
C VAL A 42 18.86 -8.28 -9.64
N ASN A 43 17.96 -7.73 -8.87
CA ASN A 43 16.64 -8.31 -8.52
C ASN A 43 15.52 -7.64 -9.34
N ALA A 44 14.35 -8.24 -9.36
CA ALA A 44 13.15 -7.63 -9.98
C ALA A 44 12.74 -6.31 -9.30
N LYS A 45 13.16 -6.08 -8.07
CA LYS A 45 12.95 -4.82 -7.36
C LYS A 45 13.59 -3.63 -8.08
N GLU A 46 14.73 -3.82 -8.72
CA GLU A 46 15.39 -2.77 -9.49
C GLU A 46 14.54 -2.30 -10.68
N VAL A 47 13.69 -3.17 -11.25
CA VAL A 47 12.73 -2.79 -12.30
C VAL A 47 11.76 -1.73 -11.77
N VAL A 48 11.12 -2.00 -10.64
CA VAL A 48 10.14 -1.05 -10.08
C VAL A 48 10.80 0.17 -9.43
N LEU A 49 12.01 0.06 -8.91
CA LEU A 49 12.78 1.22 -8.44
C LEU A 49 13.13 2.15 -9.62
N GLU A 50 13.53 1.60 -10.77
CA GLU A 50 13.77 2.40 -11.98
C GLU A 50 12.47 3.03 -12.50
N MET A 51 11.34 2.33 -12.41
CA MET A 51 10.03 2.91 -12.73
C MET A 51 9.69 4.08 -11.79
N LEU A 52 9.88 3.93 -10.48
CA LEU A 52 9.70 5.00 -9.49
C LEU A 52 10.60 6.20 -9.77
N ARG A 53 11.85 5.96 -10.16
CA ARG A 53 12.79 7.02 -10.53
C ARG A 53 12.32 7.83 -11.74
N ARG A 54 11.65 7.19 -12.71
CA ARG A 54 11.12 7.83 -13.93
C ARG A 54 9.79 8.52 -13.72
N GLU A 55 8.85 7.81 -13.08
CA GLU A 55 7.45 8.22 -12.97
C GLU A 55 7.16 9.02 -11.68
N SER A 56 8.01 8.92 -10.66
CA SER A 56 7.79 9.44 -9.31
C SER A 56 6.60 8.77 -8.57
N VAL A 57 6.36 9.19 -7.34
CA VAL A 57 5.25 8.71 -6.50
C VAL A 57 3.85 9.16 -6.99
N LYS A 58 3.77 10.04 -7.98
CA LYS A 58 2.51 10.59 -8.52
C LYS A 58 2.26 10.20 -9.98
N GLY A 59 3.25 9.69 -10.69
CA GLY A 59 3.17 9.46 -12.14
C GLY A 59 2.18 8.38 -12.57
N GLY A 60 1.82 7.48 -11.66
CA GLY A 60 0.86 6.40 -11.91
C GLY A 60 -0.60 6.74 -11.61
N LEU A 61 -0.90 7.96 -11.17
CA LEU A 61 -2.28 8.33 -10.84
C LEU A 61 -3.21 8.20 -12.06
N GLY A 62 -4.26 7.39 -11.92
CA GLY A 62 -5.21 7.11 -12.98
C GLY A 62 -4.64 6.23 -14.11
N LYS A 63 -3.52 5.53 -13.89
CA LYS A 63 -2.87 4.63 -14.85
C LYS A 63 -2.91 3.17 -14.38
N VAL A 64 -2.91 2.25 -15.33
CA VAL A 64 -2.56 0.84 -15.16
C VAL A 64 -1.31 0.58 -15.99
N TYR A 65 -0.30 -0.01 -15.38
CA TYR A 65 0.92 -0.43 -16.06
C TYR A 65 0.82 -1.90 -16.47
N GLU A 66 0.88 -2.16 -17.78
CA GLU A 66 0.93 -3.51 -18.34
C GLU A 66 2.37 -3.84 -18.76
N TYR A 67 2.99 -4.75 -18.02
CA TYR A 67 4.38 -5.17 -18.24
C TYR A 67 4.43 -6.34 -19.22
N VAL A 68 5.01 -6.09 -20.38
CA VAL A 68 5.04 -7.03 -21.52
C VAL A 68 6.42 -7.12 -22.14
N GLY A 69 6.58 -7.95 -23.15
CA GLY A 69 7.80 -8.10 -23.92
C GLY A 69 8.68 -9.27 -23.47
N PRO A 70 9.76 -9.56 -24.23
CA PRO A 70 10.60 -10.74 -24.00
C PRO A 70 11.30 -10.74 -22.63
N GLY A 71 11.54 -9.57 -22.06
CA GLY A 71 12.08 -9.44 -20.70
C GLY A 71 11.07 -9.89 -19.65
N ALA A 72 9.79 -9.53 -19.79
CA ALA A 72 8.74 -9.95 -18.86
C ALA A 72 8.57 -11.47 -18.77
N GLU A 73 8.77 -12.16 -19.89
CA GLU A 73 8.73 -13.63 -19.95
C GLU A 73 9.86 -14.33 -19.18
N THR A 74 10.91 -13.60 -18.83
CA THR A 74 12.03 -14.14 -18.03
C THR A 74 11.79 -14.02 -16.53
N LEU A 75 10.79 -13.24 -16.10
CA LEU A 75 10.45 -13.01 -14.70
C LEU A 75 9.48 -14.07 -14.18
N GLU A 76 9.84 -14.73 -13.09
CA GLU A 76 8.97 -15.64 -12.36
C GLU A 76 7.83 -14.90 -11.65
N VAL A 77 6.75 -15.60 -11.31
CA VAL A 77 5.54 -14.98 -10.72
C VAL A 77 5.83 -14.16 -9.46
N PRO A 78 6.63 -14.61 -8.48
CA PRO A 78 6.97 -13.78 -7.32
C PRO A 78 7.76 -12.51 -7.67
N GLN A 79 8.63 -12.56 -8.68
CA GLN A 79 9.34 -11.38 -9.19
C GLN A 79 8.38 -10.36 -9.80
N ARG A 80 7.38 -10.82 -10.57
CA ARG A 80 6.29 -9.97 -11.08
C ARG A 80 5.46 -9.38 -9.95
N ALA A 81 5.20 -10.18 -8.90
CA ALA A 81 4.49 -9.72 -7.71
C ALA A 81 5.24 -8.59 -6.98
N THR A 82 6.57 -8.66 -6.89
CA THR A 82 7.42 -7.58 -6.35
C THR A 82 7.22 -6.26 -7.13
N ILE A 83 7.26 -6.34 -8.47
CA ILE A 83 7.05 -5.17 -9.35
C ILE A 83 5.64 -4.60 -9.17
N ALA A 84 4.62 -5.47 -9.22
CA ALA A 84 3.23 -5.07 -9.09
C ALA A 84 2.90 -4.52 -7.70
N ASN A 85 3.48 -5.07 -6.64
CA ASN A 85 3.32 -4.57 -5.26
C ASN A 85 3.79 -3.12 -5.12
N MET A 86 4.98 -2.81 -5.64
CA MET A 86 5.53 -1.46 -5.57
C MET A 86 4.95 -0.49 -6.61
N GLY A 87 4.17 -0.96 -7.58
CA GLY A 87 3.37 -0.12 -8.47
C GLY A 87 2.43 0.83 -7.71
N ALA A 88 1.94 0.40 -6.54
CA ALA A 88 1.15 1.24 -5.64
C ALA A 88 1.92 2.47 -5.14
N GLU A 89 3.23 2.40 -5.00
CA GLU A 89 4.06 3.52 -4.55
C GLU A 89 4.22 4.61 -5.62
N MET A 90 3.94 4.29 -6.89
CA MET A 90 3.80 5.28 -7.98
C MET A 90 2.39 5.91 -8.02
N GLY A 91 1.47 5.47 -7.17
CA GLY A 91 0.06 5.87 -7.21
C GLY A 91 -0.75 5.14 -8.29
N ALA A 92 -0.24 4.08 -8.89
CA ALA A 92 -0.91 3.32 -9.94
C ALA A 92 -2.23 2.70 -9.46
N THR A 93 -3.22 2.66 -10.35
CA THR A 93 -4.47 1.93 -10.12
C THR A 93 -4.21 0.45 -10.02
N SER A 94 -3.38 -0.09 -10.92
CA SER A 94 -2.94 -1.49 -10.91
C SER A 94 -1.64 -1.64 -11.71
N SER A 95 -0.99 -2.81 -11.53
CA SER A 95 0.08 -3.31 -12.37
C SER A 95 -0.27 -4.72 -12.81
N ILE A 96 -0.10 -5.03 -14.11
CA ILE A 96 -0.58 -6.27 -14.73
C ILE A 96 0.57 -6.93 -15.48
N PHE A 97 0.66 -8.26 -15.36
CA PHE A 97 1.50 -9.12 -16.20
C PHE A 97 0.65 -10.17 -16.90
N PRO A 98 1.00 -10.58 -18.14
CA PRO A 98 0.28 -11.63 -18.86
C PRO A 98 0.24 -12.95 -18.10
N ALA A 99 -0.80 -13.74 -18.33
CA ALA A 99 -0.85 -15.14 -17.90
C ALA A 99 -0.17 -16.04 -18.95
N ASP A 100 1.15 -16.05 -18.94
CA ASP A 100 2.02 -16.79 -19.85
C ASP A 100 2.54 -18.12 -19.24
N LYS A 101 3.54 -18.70 -19.87
CA LYS A 101 4.21 -19.94 -19.41
C LYS A 101 4.75 -19.89 -17.97
N GLN A 102 5.15 -18.69 -17.48
CA GLN A 102 5.64 -18.57 -16.10
C GLN A 102 4.49 -18.70 -15.10
N VAL A 103 3.31 -18.15 -15.42
CA VAL A 103 2.10 -18.33 -14.61
C VAL A 103 1.66 -19.79 -14.65
N LYS A 104 1.73 -20.45 -15.82
CA LYS A 104 1.44 -21.89 -15.96
C LYS A 104 2.33 -22.72 -15.03
N ARG A 105 3.66 -22.56 -15.14
CA ARG A 105 4.65 -23.25 -14.28
C ARG A 105 4.38 -23.03 -12.80
N PHE A 106 4.09 -21.78 -12.39
CA PHE A 106 3.78 -21.48 -11.00
C PHE A 106 2.52 -22.20 -10.50
N LEU A 107 1.44 -22.20 -11.29
CA LEU A 107 0.20 -22.89 -10.93
C LEU A 107 0.37 -24.41 -10.93
N GLU A 108 1.13 -24.98 -11.86
CA GLU A 108 1.50 -26.40 -11.85
C GLU A 108 2.26 -26.77 -10.58
N GLY A 109 3.26 -25.97 -10.19
CA GLY A 109 4.01 -26.13 -8.94
C GLY A 109 3.15 -26.07 -7.69
N GLN A 110 2.08 -25.28 -7.71
CA GLN A 110 1.09 -25.16 -6.63
C GLN A 110 -0.02 -26.22 -6.67
N GLY A 111 0.05 -27.20 -7.59
CA GLY A 111 -0.99 -28.21 -7.77
C GLY A 111 -2.31 -27.66 -8.33
N ARG A 112 -2.28 -26.53 -9.03
CA ARG A 112 -3.45 -25.82 -9.56
C ARG A 112 -3.39 -25.60 -11.07
N ALA A 113 -2.88 -26.58 -11.81
CA ALA A 113 -2.76 -26.52 -13.27
C ALA A 113 -4.11 -26.34 -13.97
N ASP A 114 -5.17 -26.90 -13.40
CA ASP A 114 -6.55 -26.89 -13.91
C ASP A 114 -7.17 -25.49 -14.00
N VAL A 115 -6.69 -24.53 -13.19
CA VAL A 115 -7.19 -23.14 -13.21
C VAL A 115 -6.38 -22.23 -14.14
N TYR A 116 -5.38 -22.77 -14.85
CA TYR A 116 -4.62 -21.96 -15.79
C TYR A 116 -5.44 -21.64 -17.05
N THR A 117 -5.45 -20.38 -17.40
CA THR A 117 -5.94 -19.90 -18.70
C THR A 117 -4.90 -18.91 -19.22
N GLU A 118 -4.44 -19.12 -20.45
CA GLU A 118 -3.55 -18.16 -21.09
C GLU A 118 -4.29 -16.85 -21.35
N LEU A 119 -3.66 -15.74 -21.00
CA LEU A 119 -4.18 -14.41 -21.28
C LEU A 119 -3.00 -13.50 -21.62
N LEU A 120 -2.88 -13.18 -22.88
CA LEU A 120 -1.85 -12.34 -23.45
C LEU A 120 -2.50 -11.05 -23.98
N PRO A 121 -1.77 -9.94 -24.11
CA PRO A 121 -2.28 -8.77 -24.81
C PRO A 121 -2.54 -9.10 -26.28
N ASP A 122 -3.58 -8.50 -26.84
CA ASP A 122 -3.89 -8.62 -28.26
C ASP A 122 -2.75 -8.04 -29.11
N ALA A 123 -2.53 -8.60 -30.30
CA ALA A 123 -1.43 -8.17 -31.16
C ALA A 123 -1.57 -6.71 -31.64
N ASP A 124 -2.79 -6.22 -31.69
CA ASP A 124 -3.20 -4.87 -32.08
C ASP A 124 -3.63 -3.99 -30.89
N ALA A 125 -3.29 -4.40 -29.66
CA ALA A 125 -3.62 -3.64 -28.45
C ALA A 125 -3.08 -2.20 -28.52
N GLU A 126 -3.95 -1.23 -28.30
CA GLU A 126 -3.61 0.18 -28.24
C GLU A 126 -3.34 0.62 -26.80
N TYR A 127 -2.36 1.50 -26.62
CA TYR A 127 -1.92 2.01 -25.32
C TYR A 127 -1.87 3.53 -25.33
N ASP A 128 -2.22 4.14 -24.20
CA ASP A 128 -2.12 5.60 -24.04
C ASP A 128 -0.66 6.08 -24.03
N GLU A 129 0.24 5.26 -23.44
CA GLU A 129 1.66 5.56 -23.29
C GLU A 129 2.50 4.27 -23.44
N VAL A 130 3.76 4.41 -23.85
CA VAL A 130 4.72 3.30 -23.97
C VAL A 130 6.02 3.65 -23.27
N ILE A 131 6.39 2.87 -22.26
CA ILE A 131 7.69 2.96 -21.57
C ILE A 131 8.53 1.76 -21.97
N ARG A 132 9.79 1.99 -22.35
CA ARG A 132 10.74 0.93 -22.69
C ARG A 132 11.82 0.83 -21.63
N LEU A 133 12.07 -0.39 -21.15
CA LEU A 133 13.07 -0.69 -20.14
C LEU A 133 13.88 -1.93 -20.53
N ASP A 134 15.19 -1.73 -20.72
CA ASP A 134 16.15 -2.80 -20.93
C ASP A 134 16.70 -3.27 -19.57
N MET A 135 16.23 -4.44 -19.12
CA MET A 135 16.62 -4.99 -17.82
C MET A 135 18.12 -5.35 -17.74
N SER A 136 18.78 -5.58 -18.86
CA SER A 136 20.23 -5.86 -18.89
C SER A 136 21.10 -4.67 -18.51
N LYS A 137 20.53 -3.46 -18.52
CA LYS A 137 21.21 -2.21 -18.12
C LYS A 137 20.93 -1.79 -16.68
N LEU A 138 20.07 -2.52 -15.99
CA LEU A 138 19.82 -2.26 -14.58
C LEU A 138 21.02 -2.67 -13.74
N VAL A 139 21.26 -1.87 -12.73
CA VAL A 139 22.28 -2.11 -11.70
C VAL A 139 21.61 -2.12 -10.33
N PRO A 140 22.24 -2.63 -9.26
CA PRO A 140 21.68 -2.51 -7.93
C PRO A 140 21.34 -1.06 -7.57
N MET A 141 20.09 -0.82 -7.20
CA MET A 141 19.51 0.49 -6.93
C MET A 141 19.18 0.64 -5.44
N MET A 142 19.08 1.89 -5.01
CA MET A 142 18.72 2.24 -3.64
C MET A 142 17.74 3.41 -3.64
N ALA A 143 16.57 3.24 -3.00
CA ALA A 143 15.69 4.36 -2.69
C ALA A 143 16.17 5.02 -1.40
N CYS A 144 16.60 6.28 -1.50
CA CYS A 144 17.09 7.07 -0.38
C CYS A 144 15.95 7.72 0.42
N PRO A 145 16.18 8.10 1.69
CA PRO A 145 15.18 8.78 2.50
C PRO A 145 14.72 10.12 1.87
N HIS A 146 13.47 10.51 2.01
CA HIS A 146 12.37 9.84 2.74
C HIS A 146 11.20 9.55 1.79
N LEU A 147 11.50 9.23 0.52
CA LEU A 147 10.53 8.90 -0.53
C LEU A 147 11.03 7.69 -1.34
N PRO A 148 10.15 6.78 -1.76
CA PRO A 148 10.54 5.58 -2.52
C PRO A 148 10.98 5.89 -3.97
N ASP A 149 10.72 7.08 -4.49
CA ASP A 149 11.16 7.55 -5.81
C ASP A 149 12.51 8.30 -5.80
N ASN A 150 13.07 8.57 -4.61
CA ASN A 150 14.42 9.12 -4.49
C ASN A 150 15.47 8.03 -4.74
N VAL A 151 15.51 7.51 -5.96
CA VAL A 151 16.27 6.33 -6.35
C VAL A 151 17.56 6.69 -7.05
N LEU A 152 18.65 6.09 -6.58
CA LEU A 152 20.00 6.22 -7.15
C LEU A 152 20.64 4.82 -7.35
N PRO A 153 21.61 4.67 -8.29
CA PRO A 153 22.46 3.49 -8.28
C PRO A 153 23.19 3.36 -6.94
N LEU A 154 23.10 2.18 -6.31
CA LEU A 154 23.63 1.96 -4.96
C LEU A 154 25.11 2.33 -4.83
N THR A 155 25.88 2.08 -5.86
CA THR A 155 27.32 2.39 -5.90
C THR A 155 27.63 3.90 -5.90
N THR A 156 26.65 4.75 -6.24
CA THR A 156 26.82 6.22 -6.24
C THR A 156 26.38 6.87 -4.93
N VAL A 157 25.67 6.12 -4.06
CA VAL A 157 25.25 6.63 -2.76
C VAL A 157 26.43 6.65 -1.79
N PRO A 158 26.70 7.78 -1.10
CA PRO A 158 27.79 7.86 -0.14
C PRO A 158 27.69 6.78 0.94
N LYS A 159 28.77 6.06 1.20
CA LYS A 159 28.82 5.00 2.20
C LYS A 159 28.46 5.54 3.59
N LYS A 160 27.59 4.85 4.30
CA LYS A 160 27.22 5.14 5.69
C LYS A 160 27.31 3.87 6.52
N LYS A 161 27.61 4.02 7.82
CA LYS A 161 27.47 2.92 8.78
C LYS A 161 25.98 2.59 8.93
N VAL A 162 25.65 1.30 8.87
CA VAL A 162 24.29 0.78 8.99
C VAL A 162 24.12 0.10 10.34
N GLN A 163 23.08 0.41 11.09
CA GLN A 163 22.78 -0.20 12.39
C GLN A 163 21.69 -1.25 12.30
N GLN A 164 20.86 -1.20 11.24
CA GLN A 164 19.75 -2.14 11.11
C GLN A 164 19.58 -2.59 9.67
N VAL A 165 19.37 -3.89 9.48
CA VAL A 165 18.93 -4.47 8.22
C VAL A 165 17.68 -5.30 8.45
N PHE A 166 16.67 -5.13 7.56
CA PHE A 166 15.48 -5.96 7.52
C PHE A 166 15.27 -6.54 6.12
N ILE A 167 15.26 -7.87 6.05
CA ILE A 167 15.01 -8.64 4.82
C ILE A 167 13.62 -9.25 4.92
N GLY A 168 12.78 -9.10 3.88
CA GLY A 168 11.43 -9.64 3.88
C GLY A 168 10.36 -8.64 3.48
N SER A 169 9.20 -8.71 4.09
CA SER A 169 7.95 -7.98 3.81
C SER A 169 7.15 -8.56 2.63
N CYS A 170 5.95 -8.01 2.37
CA CYS A 170 5.13 -8.38 1.22
C CYS A 170 5.80 -8.14 -0.14
N THR A 171 6.91 -7.40 -0.17
CA THR A 171 7.62 -7.03 -1.40
C THR A 171 8.68 -8.06 -1.77
N ASN A 172 9.55 -8.44 -0.84
CA ASN A 172 10.69 -9.33 -1.08
C ASN A 172 10.82 -10.38 0.02
N ALA A 173 9.98 -11.37 0.03
CA ALA A 173 10.03 -12.50 0.93
C ALA A 173 9.65 -13.83 0.28
N SER A 174 9.70 -13.92 -1.06
CA SER A 174 9.52 -15.16 -1.79
C SER A 174 10.63 -16.16 -1.48
N TYR A 175 10.46 -17.42 -1.91
CA TYR A 175 11.50 -18.42 -1.75
C TYR A 175 12.82 -17.96 -2.39
N ALA A 176 12.78 -17.53 -3.64
CA ALA A 176 13.98 -17.10 -4.35
C ALA A 176 14.61 -15.84 -3.73
N ASP A 177 13.83 -14.88 -3.25
CA ASP A 177 14.34 -13.68 -2.57
C ASP A 177 15.16 -14.04 -1.33
N ILE A 178 14.60 -14.89 -0.45
CA ILE A 178 15.24 -15.27 0.80
C ILE A 178 16.40 -16.25 0.56
N ALA A 179 16.25 -17.20 -0.38
CA ALA A 179 17.32 -18.13 -0.73
C ALA A 179 18.55 -17.40 -1.29
N LYS A 180 18.36 -16.40 -2.14
CA LYS A 180 19.45 -15.56 -2.67
C LYS A 180 20.13 -14.75 -1.56
N ALA A 181 19.35 -14.15 -0.66
CA ALA A 181 19.91 -13.44 0.49
C ALA A 181 20.72 -14.40 1.39
N ALA A 182 20.20 -15.60 1.66
CA ALA A 182 20.89 -16.63 2.45
C ALA A 182 22.18 -17.08 1.77
N GLU A 183 22.21 -17.22 0.43
CA GLU A 183 23.41 -17.56 -0.31
C GLU A 183 24.50 -16.48 -0.22
N VAL A 184 24.12 -15.20 -0.17
CA VAL A 184 25.08 -14.10 0.10
C VAL A 184 25.70 -14.26 1.48
N PHE A 185 24.96 -14.74 2.48
CA PHE A 185 25.48 -15.01 3.83
C PHE A 185 26.34 -16.27 3.91
N ARG A 186 26.31 -17.17 2.96
CA ARG A 186 27.01 -18.47 3.03
C ARG A 186 28.48 -18.33 3.45
N GLY A 187 28.82 -18.88 4.62
CA GLY A 187 30.15 -18.82 5.21
C GLY A 187 30.56 -17.44 5.72
N ARG A 188 29.59 -16.55 5.98
CA ARG A 188 29.81 -15.20 6.50
C ARG A 188 28.84 -14.89 7.63
N HIS A 189 29.14 -13.87 8.41
CA HIS A 189 28.31 -13.44 9.53
C HIS A 189 27.86 -11.99 9.34
N VAL A 190 26.74 -11.66 9.96
CA VAL A 190 26.29 -10.27 10.12
C VAL A 190 27.35 -9.47 10.89
N ASN A 191 27.61 -8.25 10.44
CA ASN A 191 28.54 -7.34 11.10
C ASN A 191 28.10 -7.09 12.56
N GLU A 192 29.05 -7.00 13.49
CA GLU A 192 28.81 -6.85 14.93
C GLU A 192 27.99 -5.59 15.29
N ASP A 193 28.11 -4.51 14.47
CA ASP A 193 27.38 -3.26 14.67
C ASP A 193 25.95 -3.28 14.05
N VAL A 194 25.55 -4.38 13.39
CA VAL A 194 24.28 -4.47 12.64
C VAL A 194 23.29 -5.41 13.29
N SER A 195 22.10 -4.95 13.57
CA SER A 195 20.97 -5.81 13.90
C SER A 195 20.25 -6.26 12.63
N CYS A 196 20.46 -7.49 12.17
CA CYS A 196 19.83 -8.05 10.98
C CYS A 196 18.65 -8.95 11.35
N THR A 197 17.51 -8.75 10.68
CA THR A 197 16.29 -9.55 10.83
C THR A 197 15.74 -9.99 9.48
N CYS A 198 15.07 -11.14 9.46
CA CYS A 198 14.40 -11.68 8.30
C CYS A 198 12.96 -12.12 8.63
N ALA A 199 11.98 -11.69 7.83
CA ALA A 199 10.59 -12.17 7.88
C ALA A 199 10.21 -12.83 6.56
N ILE A 200 9.81 -14.09 6.62
CA ILE A 200 9.48 -14.93 5.46
C ILE A 200 8.00 -14.73 5.09
N ALA A 201 7.63 -14.87 3.81
CA ALA A 201 6.30 -14.56 3.31
C ALA A 201 5.18 -15.45 3.85
N SER A 202 5.43 -16.75 3.99
CA SER A 202 4.40 -17.74 4.34
C SER A 202 4.98 -18.97 5.03
N ARG A 203 4.10 -19.77 5.67
CA ARG A 203 4.48 -21.11 6.19
C ARG A 203 5.00 -22.02 5.10
N GLN A 204 4.43 -21.97 3.92
CA GLN A 204 4.87 -22.74 2.75
C GLN A 204 6.32 -22.39 2.42
N THR A 205 6.60 -21.12 2.16
CA THR A 205 7.94 -20.62 1.87
C THR A 205 8.93 -20.96 2.99
N TYR A 206 8.50 -20.87 4.27
CA TYR A 206 9.35 -21.22 5.40
C TYR A 206 9.76 -22.69 5.39
N LYS A 207 8.79 -23.61 5.13
CA LYS A 207 9.05 -25.05 5.04
C LYS A 207 10.00 -25.41 3.88
N GLU A 208 9.86 -24.73 2.75
CA GLU A 208 10.71 -24.93 1.57
C GLU A 208 12.16 -24.48 1.84
N LEU A 209 12.32 -23.27 2.38
CA LEU A 209 13.64 -22.77 2.76
C LEU A 209 14.31 -23.63 3.84
N LEU A 210 13.53 -24.20 4.78
CA LEU A 210 14.03 -25.14 5.78
C LEU A 210 14.47 -26.44 5.14
N ARG A 211 13.65 -27.02 4.26
CA ARG A 211 13.98 -28.25 3.51
C ARG A 211 15.30 -28.12 2.75
N ASP A 212 15.53 -26.96 2.13
CA ASP A 212 16.66 -26.72 1.26
C ASP A 212 17.88 -26.12 2.00
N GLY A 213 17.81 -26.00 3.34
CA GLY A 213 18.92 -25.61 4.20
C GLY A 213 19.20 -24.09 4.26
N TYR A 214 18.37 -23.25 3.65
CA TYR A 214 18.59 -21.80 3.66
C TYR A 214 18.31 -21.16 5.03
N ILE A 215 17.42 -21.78 5.82
CA ILE A 215 17.15 -21.31 7.19
C ILE A 215 18.40 -21.47 8.07
N ASP A 216 19.09 -22.58 7.96
CA ASP A 216 20.33 -22.82 8.70
C ASP A 216 21.40 -21.79 8.36
N LEU A 217 21.56 -21.46 7.06
CA LEU A 217 22.49 -20.41 6.62
C LEU A 217 22.18 -19.04 7.24
N LEU A 218 20.90 -18.67 7.35
CA LEU A 218 20.52 -17.41 7.98
C LEU A 218 20.79 -17.40 9.48
N ILE A 219 20.51 -18.51 10.18
CA ILE A 219 20.78 -18.69 11.61
C ILE A 219 22.27 -18.64 11.88
N ASP A 220 23.06 -19.41 11.13
CA ASP A 220 24.52 -19.47 11.26
C ASP A 220 25.15 -18.10 11.00
N ALA A 221 24.58 -17.31 10.10
CA ALA A 221 25.04 -15.95 9.83
C ALA A 221 24.70 -14.96 10.96
N GLY A 222 23.85 -15.33 11.93
CA GLY A 222 23.40 -14.44 13.01
C GLY A 222 22.19 -13.59 12.62
N VAL A 223 21.46 -13.96 11.57
CA VAL A 223 20.20 -13.29 11.18
C VAL A 223 19.09 -13.74 12.13
N ARG A 224 18.38 -12.81 12.74
CA ARG A 224 17.22 -13.10 13.59
C ARG A 224 15.96 -13.31 12.74
N LEU A 225 15.42 -14.52 12.78
CA LEU A 225 14.15 -14.84 12.11
C LEU A 225 12.97 -14.27 12.90
N LEU A 226 12.03 -13.69 12.18
CA LEU A 226 10.83 -13.07 12.72
C LEU A 226 9.58 -13.87 12.33
N GLU A 227 8.48 -13.53 12.99
CA GLU A 227 7.15 -14.02 12.66
C GLU A 227 6.76 -13.67 11.22
N ILE A 228 5.87 -14.48 10.65
CA ILE A 228 5.27 -14.25 9.32
C ILE A 228 4.26 -13.09 9.43
N ALA A 229 4.76 -11.89 9.39
CA ALA A 229 4.00 -10.66 9.55
C ALA A 229 4.71 -9.46 8.90
N CYS A 230 4.05 -8.29 8.88
CA CYS A 230 4.68 -7.04 8.43
C CYS A 230 5.89 -6.65 9.28
N GLY A 231 5.87 -6.96 10.58
CA GLY A 231 6.99 -6.78 11.49
C GLY A 231 7.67 -5.41 11.42
N PRO A 232 8.98 -5.37 11.24
CA PRO A 232 9.75 -4.12 11.16
C PRO A 232 9.34 -3.15 10.05
N CYS A 233 8.66 -3.62 8.99
CA CYS A 233 8.12 -2.74 7.95
C CYS A 233 7.24 -1.63 8.53
N CYS A 234 6.55 -1.90 9.64
CA CYS A 234 5.71 -0.93 10.36
C CYS A 234 6.10 -0.77 11.84
N ALA A 235 7.39 -0.91 12.14
CA ALA A 235 7.97 -0.70 13.46
C ALA A 235 7.55 -1.72 14.55
N ILE A 236 7.14 -2.92 14.17
CA ILE A 236 6.81 -4.00 15.11
C ILE A 236 7.99 -4.97 15.20
N GLY A 237 8.43 -5.26 16.41
CA GLY A 237 9.53 -6.22 16.70
C GLY A 237 10.94 -5.69 16.48
N GLN A 238 11.15 -4.66 15.65
CA GLN A 238 12.44 -4.00 15.47
C GLN A 238 12.26 -2.56 14.98
N THR A 239 12.89 -1.61 15.65
CA THR A 239 12.91 -0.19 15.31
C THR A 239 14.35 0.29 15.22
N PRO A 240 14.74 1.15 14.25
CA PRO A 240 16.07 1.70 14.17
C PRO A 240 16.35 2.66 15.34
N PRO A 241 17.62 2.79 15.76
CA PRO A 241 17.99 3.73 16.82
C PRO A 241 17.80 5.19 16.37
N THR A 242 17.83 6.10 17.33
CA THR A 242 17.80 7.54 17.05
C THR A 242 18.96 7.94 16.13
N ASN A 243 18.65 8.69 15.07
CA ASN A 243 19.59 9.07 14.01
C ASN A 243 20.29 7.87 13.33
N GLY A 244 19.73 6.67 13.46
CA GLY A 244 20.29 5.46 12.87
C GLY A 244 19.97 5.32 11.39
N VAL A 245 20.81 4.54 10.70
CA VAL A 245 20.63 4.16 9.30
C VAL A 245 20.11 2.73 9.25
N ALA A 246 18.96 2.55 8.58
CA ALA A 246 18.36 1.24 8.36
C ALA A 246 18.21 0.94 6.86
N VAL A 247 18.61 -0.26 6.45
CA VAL A 247 18.45 -0.77 5.10
C VAL A 247 17.38 -1.86 5.09
N ARG A 248 16.44 -1.81 4.15
CA ARG A 248 15.26 -2.68 4.14
C ARG A 248 14.87 -3.12 2.74
N THR A 249 14.26 -4.28 2.66
CA THR A 249 13.67 -4.78 1.42
C THR A 249 12.17 -4.49 1.31
N SER A 250 11.61 -3.74 2.25
CA SER A 250 10.21 -3.28 2.20
C SER A 250 9.97 -2.27 1.09
N ASN A 251 8.71 -1.83 0.94
CA ASN A 251 8.28 -0.95 -0.16
C ASN A 251 8.25 0.54 0.20
N ARG A 252 8.36 0.91 1.49
CA ARG A 252 8.16 2.30 1.97
C ARG A 252 9.27 2.76 2.90
N ASN A 253 9.70 4.00 2.72
CA ASN A 253 10.75 4.65 3.51
C ASN A 253 10.37 6.06 3.99
N PHE A 254 9.08 6.37 4.07
CA PHE A 254 8.61 7.67 4.58
C PHE A 254 9.16 7.95 5.98
N LYS A 255 9.32 9.23 6.29
CA LYS A 255 9.82 9.68 7.59
C LYS A 255 8.97 9.09 8.74
N GLY A 256 9.61 8.44 9.69
CA GLY A 256 8.94 7.78 10.82
C GLY A 256 8.28 6.44 10.51
N ARG A 257 8.28 5.94 9.26
CA ARG A 257 7.68 4.66 8.87
C ARG A 257 8.17 3.48 9.71
N ALA A 258 9.44 3.50 10.09
CA ALA A 258 10.05 2.45 10.89
C ALA A 258 9.97 2.71 12.41
N GLY A 259 9.13 3.64 12.85
CA GLY A 259 8.89 3.99 14.25
C GLY A 259 9.68 5.20 14.74
N ASN A 260 10.95 5.32 14.34
CA ASN A 260 11.78 6.46 14.74
C ASN A 260 11.83 7.54 13.62
N PRO A 261 11.32 8.76 13.87
CA PRO A 261 11.26 9.81 12.84
C PRO A 261 12.62 10.44 12.50
N THR A 262 13.66 10.20 13.33
CA THR A 262 15.02 10.69 13.06
C THR A 262 15.87 9.71 12.29
N ALA A 263 15.41 8.45 12.12
CA ALA A 263 16.14 7.43 11.41
C ALA A 263 16.02 7.59 9.89
N GLU A 264 17.09 7.29 9.19
CA GLU A 264 17.14 7.25 7.72
C GLU A 264 16.85 5.82 7.23
N ILE A 265 15.80 5.68 6.42
CA ILE A 265 15.38 4.38 5.88
C ILE A 265 15.69 4.31 4.39
N TYR A 266 16.47 3.31 4.00
CA TYR A 266 16.87 3.04 2.62
C TYR A 266 16.23 1.74 2.14
N LEU A 267 15.76 1.70 0.89
CA LEU A 267 15.18 0.49 0.28
C LEU A 267 16.11 -0.08 -0.77
N VAL A 268 16.37 -1.39 -0.67
CA VAL A 268 17.24 -2.13 -1.58
C VAL A 268 16.67 -3.54 -1.84
N SER A 269 17.28 -4.28 -2.77
CA SER A 269 17.01 -5.71 -2.99
C SER A 269 17.50 -6.61 -1.85
N PRO A 270 17.00 -7.84 -1.72
CA PRO A 270 17.44 -8.81 -0.70
C PRO A 270 18.93 -9.08 -0.72
N GLU A 271 19.50 -9.22 -1.91
CA GLU A 271 20.93 -9.48 -2.14
C GLU A 271 21.80 -8.33 -1.62
N SER A 272 21.39 -7.09 -1.93
CA SER A 272 22.08 -5.87 -1.46
C SER A 272 21.89 -5.66 0.06
N ALA A 273 20.73 -6.02 0.60
CA ALA A 273 20.48 -5.97 2.03
C ALA A 273 21.39 -6.95 2.79
N ALA A 274 21.51 -8.20 2.31
CA ALA A 274 22.40 -9.19 2.91
C ALA A 274 23.87 -8.75 2.86
N ALA A 275 24.34 -8.25 1.72
CA ALA A 275 25.68 -7.71 1.58
C ALA A 275 25.94 -6.54 2.53
N THR A 276 24.99 -5.63 2.64
CA THR A 276 25.03 -4.51 3.59
C THR A 276 25.09 -4.97 5.04
N ALA A 277 24.36 -6.04 5.39
CA ALA A 277 24.38 -6.60 6.73
C ALA A 277 25.74 -7.22 7.09
N ILE A 278 26.42 -7.82 6.12
CA ILE A 278 27.75 -8.41 6.30
C ILE A 278 28.83 -7.32 6.46
N LEU A 279 28.80 -6.29 5.62
CA LEU A 279 29.84 -5.26 5.60
C LEU A 279 29.59 -4.11 6.60
N GLY A 280 28.39 -3.98 7.15
CA GLY A 280 28.02 -2.89 8.05
C GLY A 280 27.91 -1.51 7.35
N THR A 281 27.98 -1.50 6.02
CA THR A 281 27.86 -0.31 5.17
C THR A 281 27.18 -0.66 3.84
N PHE A 282 26.65 0.34 3.11
CA PHE A 282 25.97 0.08 1.84
C PHE A 282 26.85 -0.74 0.89
N ALA A 283 26.30 -1.86 0.40
CA ALA A 283 27.03 -2.80 -0.45
C ALA A 283 26.12 -3.53 -1.43
N THR A 284 26.70 -3.95 -2.54
CA THR A 284 26.09 -4.86 -3.50
C THR A 284 26.47 -6.32 -3.18
N ALA A 285 25.73 -7.28 -3.71
CA ALA A 285 26.11 -8.69 -3.58
C ALA A 285 27.50 -8.98 -4.18
N GLU A 286 27.88 -8.28 -5.25
CA GLU A 286 29.19 -8.42 -5.88
C GLU A 286 30.34 -7.97 -4.95
N ASP A 287 30.13 -6.92 -4.12
CA ASP A 287 31.13 -6.47 -3.14
C ASP A 287 31.52 -7.57 -2.12
N VAL A 288 30.62 -8.53 -1.88
CA VAL A 288 30.80 -9.63 -0.93
C VAL A 288 31.18 -10.93 -1.62
N MET A 289 30.56 -11.25 -2.76
CA MET A 289 30.67 -12.53 -3.44
C MET A 289 31.72 -12.53 -4.56
N GLY A 290 32.08 -11.35 -5.09
CA GLY A 290 32.92 -11.22 -6.29
C GLY A 290 32.28 -11.98 -7.46
N GLU A 291 33.10 -12.71 -8.22
CA GLU A 291 32.64 -13.50 -9.37
C GLU A 291 31.58 -14.57 -9.02
N ARG A 292 31.52 -14.99 -7.77
CA ARG A 292 30.50 -15.95 -7.30
C ARG A 292 29.07 -15.40 -7.34
N VAL A 293 28.87 -14.10 -7.55
CA VAL A 293 27.54 -13.50 -7.69
C VAL A 293 26.70 -14.19 -8.78
N VAL A 294 27.31 -14.82 -9.76
CA VAL A 294 26.64 -15.56 -10.83
C VAL A 294 25.80 -16.75 -10.31
N VAL A 295 26.14 -17.30 -9.15
CA VAL A 295 25.40 -18.39 -8.50
C VAL A 295 23.97 -17.97 -8.16
N LEU A 296 23.73 -16.70 -7.87
CA LEU A 296 22.40 -16.17 -7.55
C LEU A 296 21.39 -16.37 -8.69
N ASN A 297 21.86 -16.43 -9.94
CA ASN A 297 20.99 -16.66 -11.10
C ASN A 297 20.49 -18.10 -11.20
N SER A 298 21.15 -19.07 -10.55
CA SER A 298 20.69 -20.47 -10.51
C SER A 298 19.61 -20.70 -9.44
N ILE A 299 19.38 -19.75 -8.56
CA ILE A 299 18.36 -19.84 -7.52
C ILE A 299 17.03 -19.30 -8.10
N THR A 300 16.10 -20.22 -8.29
CA THR A 300 14.76 -19.98 -8.86
C THR A 300 13.68 -20.45 -7.88
N GLU A 301 12.44 -20.07 -8.15
CA GLU A 301 11.30 -20.63 -7.42
C GLU A 301 11.21 -22.16 -7.60
N PRO A 302 10.71 -22.91 -6.61
CA PRO A 302 10.56 -24.36 -6.69
C PRO A 302 9.63 -24.78 -7.82
N ASP A 303 9.95 -25.94 -8.46
CA ASP A 303 9.03 -26.55 -9.44
C ASP A 303 7.81 -27.19 -8.76
N HIS A 304 7.96 -27.58 -7.50
CA HIS A 304 6.90 -28.17 -6.68
C HIS A 304 6.92 -27.54 -5.29
N TYR A 305 5.81 -26.91 -4.94
CA TYR A 305 5.63 -26.27 -3.64
C TYR A 305 5.06 -27.24 -2.60
N ILE A 306 5.39 -27.02 -1.33
CA ILE A 306 4.81 -27.77 -0.21
C ILE A 306 3.41 -27.20 0.08
N VAL A 307 2.39 -27.70 -0.64
CA VAL A 307 1.02 -27.27 -0.43
C VAL A 307 0.46 -27.90 0.85
N ASP A 308 -0.04 -27.07 1.76
CA ASP A 308 -0.64 -27.50 3.03
C ASP A 308 -1.87 -26.65 3.34
N ASP A 309 -3.02 -27.18 2.96
CA ASP A 309 -4.33 -26.53 3.13
C ASP A 309 -5.02 -26.88 4.46
N SER A 310 -4.33 -27.61 5.36
CA SER A 310 -4.90 -28.13 6.61
C SER A 310 -5.46 -27.05 7.56
N MET A 311 -5.06 -25.79 7.38
CA MET A 311 -5.55 -24.65 8.15
C MET A 311 -6.59 -23.81 7.40
N LEU A 312 -6.97 -24.18 6.19
CA LEU A 312 -8.07 -23.53 5.48
C LEU A 312 -9.40 -24.05 6.02
N ILE A 313 -10.25 -23.14 6.42
CA ILE A 313 -11.61 -23.44 6.88
C ILE A 313 -12.55 -23.06 5.75
N ALA A 314 -13.28 -24.05 5.22
CA ALA A 314 -14.27 -23.82 4.18
C ALA A 314 -15.44 -22.96 4.75
N PRO A 315 -16.11 -22.18 3.89
CA PRO A 315 -17.34 -21.49 4.27
C PRO A 315 -18.39 -22.50 4.76
N LEU A 316 -19.13 -22.14 5.78
CA LEU A 316 -20.29 -22.92 6.25
C LEU A 316 -21.41 -22.88 5.19
N SER A 317 -22.31 -23.87 5.23
CA SER A 317 -23.57 -23.78 4.49
C SER A 317 -24.39 -22.57 4.95
N PRO A 318 -25.26 -21.99 4.12
CA PRO A 318 -26.10 -20.86 4.53
C PRO A 318 -26.89 -21.12 5.82
N GLU A 319 -27.44 -22.33 5.97
CA GLU A 319 -28.22 -22.71 7.15
C GLU A 319 -27.38 -22.85 8.42
N GLU A 320 -26.12 -23.26 8.30
CA GLU A 320 -25.17 -23.31 9.42
C GLU A 320 -24.65 -21.92 9.77
N ALA A 321 -24.37 -21.10 8.75
CA ALA A 321 -23.88 -19.74 8.93
C ALA A 321 -24.89 -18.84 9.69
N GLU A 322 -26.19 -19.02 9.45
CA GLU A 322 -27.24 -18.29 10.18
C GLU A 322 -27.26 -18.59 11.68
N LYS A 323 -26.77 -19.75 12.11
CA LYS A 323 -26.73 -20.18 13.52
C LYS A 323 -25.45 -19.73 14.25
N VAL A 324 -24.48 -19.17 13.51
CA VAL A 324 -23.21 -18.75 14.11
C VAL A 324 -23.40 -17.48 14.94
N GLU A 325 -23.12 -17.57 16.22
CA GLU A 325 -23.05 -16.41 17.09
C GLU A 325 -21.69 -15.71 16.97
N ILE A 326 -21.72 -14.39 16.69
CA ILE A 326 -20.48 -13.59 16.56
C ILE A 326 -19.98 -13.20 17.95
N THR A 327 -18.95 -13.87 18.43
CA THR A 327 -18.27 -13.52 19.69
C THR A 327 -17.23 -12.43 19.44
N ARG A 328 -17.34 -11.33 20.19
CA ARG A 328 -16.39 -10.21 20.13
C ARG A 328 -15.59 -10.12 21.43
N GLY A 329 -14.29 -9.91 21.32
CA GLY A 329 -13.46 -9.55 22.46
C GLY A 329 -13.85 -8.19 23.05
N PRO A 330 -13.46 -7.90 24.30
CA PRO A 330 -13.93 -6.70 25.03
C PRO A 330 -13.53 -5.38 24.36
N ASN A 331 -12.46 -5.38 23.60
CA ASN A 331 -11.94 -4.21 22.89
C ASN A 331 -12.43 -4.10 21.43
N ILE A 332 -13.21 -5.06 20.95
CA ILE A 332 -13.80 -5.04 19.60
C ILE A 332 -15.19 -4.42 19.68
N LYS A 333 -15.33 -3.21 19.15
CA LYS A 333 -16.60 -2.49 19.12
C LYS A 333 -17.25 -2.61 17.75
N PHE A 334 -18.57 -2.38 17.69
CA PHE A 334 -19.26 -2.29 16.41
C PHE A 334 -18.68 -1.18 15.55
N LEU A 335 -18.57 -1.47 14.25
CA LEU A 335 -18.15 -0.46 13.30
C LEU A 335 -19.22 0.65 13.24
N PRO A 336 -18.85 1.91 13.43
CA PRO A 336 -19.80 3.00 13.29
C PRO A 336 -20.24 3.13 11.82
N VAL A 337 -21.55 3.23 11.62
CA VAL A 337 -22.14 3.43 10.29
C VAL A 337 -22.59 4.89 10.19
N PRO A 338 -22.09 5.64 9.20
CA PRO A 338 -22.43 7.06 9.06
C PRO A 338 -23.90 7.26 8.67
N ASP A 339 -24.42 8.44 8.94
CA ASP A 339 -25.73 8.85 8.47
C ASP A 339 -25.71 9.18 6.98
N VAL A 340 -26.87 9.15 6.33
CA VAL A 340 -27.02 9.65 4.96
C VAL A 340 -26.79 11.15 4.91
N PRO A 341 -26.26 11.70 3.80
CA PRO A 341 -26.11 13.14 3.67
C PRO A 341 -27.44 13.88 3.77
N GLU A 342 -27.41 15.06 4.37
CA GLU A 342 -28.57 15.94 4.51
C GLU A 342 -28.61 16.96 3.36
N GLN A 343 -29.80 17.50 3.08
CA GLN A 343 -29.99 18.52 2.04
C GLN A 343 -29.26 19.83 2.35
N HIS A 344 -29.11 20.15 3.63
CA HIS A 344 -28.47 21.36 4.10
C HIS A 344 -27.32 20.98 5.04
N LEU A 345 -26.10 21.35 4.69
CA LEU A 345 -24.93 21.12 5.53
C LEU A 345 -24.35 22.47 5.97
N LYS A 346 -24.41 22.73 7.27
CA LYS A 346 -23.76 23.85 7.91
C LYS A 346 -22.78 23.33 8.95
N ALA A 347 -21.48 23.66 8.80
CA ALA A 347 -20.43 23.04 9.59
C ALA A 347 -19.19 23.93 9.72
N GLY A 348 -18.51 23.83 10.87
CA GLY A 348 -17.25 24.50 11.10
C GLY A 348 -16.07 23.75 10.45
N VAL A 349 -15.04 24.50 10.04
CA VAL A 349 -13.76 23.94 9.61
C VAL A 349 -12.99 23.45 10.83
N SER A 350 -13.06 22.13 11.09
CA SER A 350 -12.38 21.55 12.24
C SER A 350 -10.86 21.46 12.07
N LEU A 351 -10.37 21.49 10.83
CA LEU A 351 -8.94 21.47 10.51
C LEU A 351 -8.68 22.11 9.16
N LYS A 352 -7.68 23.02 9.11
CA LYS A 352 -7.01 23.44 7.87
C LYS A 352 -5.66 22.71 7.78
N ALA A 353 -5.61 21.68 6.95
CA ALA A 353 -4.47 20.80 6.83
C ALA A 353 -3.56 21.24 5.67
N ARG A 354 -2.23 21.23 5.89
CA ARG A 354 -1.21 21.54 4.88
C ARG A 354 -1.17 20.50 3.74
N ASP A 355 -0.33 20.76 2.76
CA ASP A 355 -0.01 19.78 1.71
C ASP A 355 0.65 18.51 2.29
N ASN A 356 0.42 17.38 1.60
CA ASN A 356 1.04 16.09 1.89
C ASN A 356 0.77 15.54 3.30
N VAL A 357 -0.41 15.80 3.85
CA VAL A 357 -0.85 15.15 5.09
C VAL A 357 -1.02 13.66 4.82
N THR A 358 -0.33 12.84 5.60
CA THR A 358 -0.33 11.39 5.45
C THR A 358 -1.45 10.73 6.26
N THR A 359 -1.81 9.49 5.89
CA THR A 359 -2.72 8.68 6.71
C THR A 359 -2.16 8.39 8.11
N ASP A 360 -0.82 8.48 8.29
CA ASP A 360 -0.15 8.38 9.60
C ASP A 360 -0.31 9.66 10.44
N ASP A 361 -0.39 10.83 9.79
CA ASP A 361 -0.72 12.09 10.47
C ASP A 361 -2.18 12.10 10.92
N ILE A 362 -3.09 11.58 10.07
CA ILE A 362 -4.53 11.50 10.38
C ILE A 362 -4.79 10.51 11.51
N THR A 363 -4.23 9.32 11.41
CA THR A 363 -4.40 8.26 12.41
C THR A 363 -3.07 7.59 12.69
N PRO A 364 -2.49 7.76 13.89
CA PRO A 364 -1.22 7.15 14.25
C PRO A 364 -1.25 5.63 14.15
N ALA A 365 -0.12 5.02 13.77
CA ALA A 365 0.00 3.60 13.52
C ALA A 365 1.15 2.93 14.30
N SER A 366 1.57 3.50 15.42
CA SER A 366 2.56 2.85 16.29
C SER A 366 1.98 1.61 16.98
N ALA A 367 2.85 0.82 17.62
CA ALA A 367 2.45 -0.35 18.39
C ALA A 367 1.41 -0.01 19.48
N GLU A 368 1.52 1.14 20.11
CA GLU A 368 0.58 1.68 21.09
C GLU A 368 -0.87 1.70 20.56
N PHE A 369 -1.07 2.17 19.32
CA PHE A 369 -2.39 2.28 18.70
C PHE A 369 -2.87 0.98 18.07
N SER A 370 -1.98 0.00 17.87
CA SER A 370 -2.33 -1.27 17.24
C SER A 370 -3.32 -2.07 18.06
N SER A 371 -3.24 -2.01 19.38
CA SER A 371 -4.13 -2.73 20.30
C SER A 371 -5.57 -2.22 20.29
N MET A 372 -5.82 -0.99 19.87
CA MET A 372 -7.14 -0.35 19.89
C MET A 372 -7.78 -0.16 18.51
N ARG A 373 -7.20 -0.73 17.44
CA ARG A 373 -7.69 -0.55 16.06
C ARG A 373 -9.15 -0.95 15.86
N SER A 374 -9.62 -1.97 16.56
CA SER A 374 -11.03 -2.42 16.50
C SER A 374 -11.95 -1.64 17.44
N ASN A 375 -11.44 -0.60 18.11
CA ASN A 375 -12.19 0.26 18.99
C ASN A 375 -12.19 1.71 18.46
N ILE A 376 -13.02 1.96 17.44
CA ILE A 376 -13.09 3.27 16.79
C ILE A 376 -13.38 4.42 17.76
N PRO A 377 -14.32 4.30 18.72
CA PRO A 377 -14.55 5.34 19.71
C PRO A 377 -13.32 5.75 20.51
N LEU A 378 -12.46 4.77 20.86
CA LEU A 378 -11.22 5.04 21.56
C LEU A 378 -10.15 5.59 20.60
N MET A 379 -9.99 4.97 19.44
CA MET A 379 -8.94 5.35 18.49
C MET A 379 -9.17 6.72 17.87
N SER A 380 -10.42 7.14 17.68
CA SER A 380 -10.75 8.46 17.13
C SER A 380 -10.22 9.64 17.98
N GLN A 381 -10.04 9.42 19.28
CA GLN A 381 -9.50 10.44 20.20
C GLN A 381 -8.05 10.82 19.87
N TYR A 382 -7.36 9.99 19.10
CA TYR A 382 -5.96 10.19 18.69
C TYR A 382 -5.82 10.72 17.25
N CYS A 383 -6.94 11.09 16.61
CA CYS A 383 -6.89 11.71 15.29
C CYS A 383 -6.02 12.96 15.30
N TYR A 384 -5.10 13.04 14.34
CA TYR A 384 -4.17 14.16 14.14
C TYR A 384 -3.26 14.48 15.34
N THR A 385 -3.14 13.59 16.33
CA THR A 385 -2.36 13.89 17.56
C THR A 385 -0.94 14.36 17.26
N ARG A 386 -0.32 13.89 16.16
CA ARG A 386 1.02 14.34 15.73
C ARG A 386 1.03 15.64 14.95
N TYR A 387 -0.12 16.06 14.44
CA TYR A 387 -0.29 17.23 13.59
C TYR A 387 -0.96 18.39 14.32
N ASP A 388 -2.10 18.12 14.92
CA ASP A 388 -2.90 19.02 15.75
C ASP A 388 -3.53 18.24 16.91
N PRO A 389 -2.88 18.19 18.09
CA PRO A 389 -3.35 17.43 19.23
C PRO A 389 -4.74 17.81 19.75
N THR A 390 -5.25 18.99 19.35
CA THR A 390 -6.55 19.49 19.79
C THR A 390 -7.69 19.12 18.84
N PHE A 391 -7.38 18.55 17.68
CA PHE A 391 -8.36 18.27 16.63
C PHE A 391 -9.52 17.40 17.14
N ALA A 392 -9.22 16.27 17.80
CA ALA A 392 -10.26 15.31 18.19
C ALA A 392 -11.28 15.92 19.18
N ALA A 393 -10.80 16.71 20.13
CA ALA A 393 -11.66 17.44 21.07
C ALA A 393 -12.52 18.47 20.34
N ARG A 394 -11.91 19.29 19.47
CA ARG A 394 -12.57 20.34 18.69
C ARG A 394 -13.63 19.76 17.75
N ALA A 395 -13.31 18.72 16.97
CA ALA A 395 -14.26 18.10 16.05
C ALA A 395 -15.45 17.48 16.80
N LYS A 396 -15.20 16.87 17.95
CA LYS A 396 -16.25 16.31 18.81
C LYS A 396 -17.16 17.42 19.39
N GLU A 397 -16.62 18.54 19.80
CA GLU A 397 -17.39 19.69 20.32
C GLU A 397 -18.26 20.31 19.22
N MET A 398 -17.74 20.41 17.99
CA MET A 398 -18.50 20.89 16.82
C MET A 398 -19.64 19.93 16.44
N GLY A 399 -19.51 18.62 16.69
CA GLY A 399 -20.49 17.59 16.34
C GLY A 399 -20.60 17.35 14.84
N THR A 400 -20.64 18.40 14.02
CA THR A 400 -20.61 18.34 12.55
C THR A 400 -19.51 19.28 12.05
N SER A 401 -18.60 18.74 11.20
CA SER A 401 -17.45 19.52 10.76
C SER A 401 -16.97 19.16 9.36
N ILE A 402 -16.13 20.04 8.81
CA ILE A 402 -15.46 19.91 7.52
C ILE A 402 -13.95 19.99 7.74
N ILE A 403 -13.20 19.17 7.01
CA ILE A 403 -11.73 19.31 6.92
C ILE A 403 -11.39 20.00 5.59
N VAL A 404 -10.55 21.03 5.68
CA VAL A 404 -9.95 21.69 4.51
C VAL A 404 -8.53 21.21 4.35
N GLY A 405 -8.19 20.57 3.22
CA GLY A 405 -6.90 19.95 2.95
C GLY A 405 -6.11 20.66 1.85
N GLY A 406 -4.78 20.60 1.94
CA GLY A 406 -3.87 21.00 0.86
C GLY A 406 -3.76 19.95 -0.26
N GLU A 407 -2.62 19.94 -0.95
CA GLU A 407 -2.35 18.94 -1.99
C GLU A 407 -2.06 17.56 -1.40
N ASN A 408 -2.45 16.52 -2.18
CA ASN A 408 -2.15 15.12 -1.88
C ASN A 408 -2.55 14.71 -0.45
N TYR A 409 -3.71 15.17 -0.02
CA TYR A 409 -4.26 14.86 1.30
C TYR A 409 -4.55 13.37 1.45
N GLY A 410 -4.12 12.77 2.56
CA GLY A 410 -4.33 11.35 2.87
C GLY A 410 -3.37 10.40 2.14
N GLN A 411 -2.20 10.88 1.70
CA GLN A 411 -1.19 10.03 1.07
C GLN A 411 -0.68 8.93 2.01
N GLY A 412 -0.10 7.87 1.44
CA GLY A 412 0.59 6.82 2.17
C GLY A 412 -0.21 5.52 2.24
N SER A 413 -0.40 4.99 3.45
CA SER A 413 -0.98 3.65 3.66
C SER A 413 -2.48 3.59 3.38
N SER A 414 -2.98 2.43 2.94
CA SER A 414 -4.41 2.16 2.70
C SER A 414 -5.22 1.99 4.00
N ARG A 415 -5.12 2.94 4.92
CA ARG A 415 -5.78 2.87 6.24
C ARG A 415 -7.17 3.45 6.22
N GLU A 416 -8.15 2.62 6.43
CA GLU A 416 -9.54 3.06 6.62
C GLU A 416 -9.74 3.91 7.86
N HIS A 417 -8.96 3.66 8.90
CA HIS A 417 -9.00 4.46 10.14
C HIS A 417 -8.79 5.97 9.88
N ALA A 418 -8.04 6.31 8.83
CA ALA A 418 -7.89 7.70 8.41
C ALA A 418 -9.18 8.33 7.85
N ALA A 419 -10.19 7.54 7.51
CA ALA A 419 -11.52 7.99 7.12
C ALA A 419 -12.56 7.74 8.24
N ILE A 420 -12.55 6.55 8.86
CA ILE A 420 -13.52 6.16 9.89
C ILE A 420 -13.41 7.04 11.14
N ASN A 421 -12.19 7.33 11.60
CA ASN A 421 -12.00 8.06 12.84
C ASN A 421 -12.45 9.52 12.74
N PRO A 422 -12.08 10.31 11.70
CA PRO A 422 -12.67 11.63 11.49
C PRO A 422 -14.19 11.58 11.30
N MET A 423 -14.70 10.61 10.54
CA MET A 423 -16.14 10.41 10.36
C MET A 423 -16.85 10.21 11.71
N TYR A 424 -16.29 9.37 12.59
CA TYR A 424 -16.84 9.12 13.93
C TYR A 424 -16.85 10.39 14.80
N LEU A 425 -15.90 11.31 14.58
CA LEU A 425 -15.85 12.61 15.25
C LEU A 425 -16.76 13.67 14.61
N GLY A 426 -17.57 13.31 13.60
CA GLY A 426 -18.53 14.20 12.99
C GLY A 426 -18.07 14.90 11.72
N VAL A 427 -16.93 14.49 11.13
CA VAL A 427 -16.50 15.02 9.83
C VAL A 427 -17.42 14.49 8.74
N LYS A 428 -18.09 15.39 8.00
CA LYS A 428 -19.03 15.05 6.91
C LYS A 428 -18.40 15.17 5.52
N CYS A 429 -17.48 16.12 5.35
CA CYS A 429 -16.75 16.28 4.08
C CYS A 429 -15.28 16.65 4.31
N VAL A 430 -14.49 16.36 3.26
CA VAL A 430 -13.12 16.83 3.11
C VAL A 430 -13.07 17.64 1.81
N ILE A 431 -12.68 18.91 1.87
CA ILE A 431 -12.47 19.76 0.70
C ILE A 431 -10.97 20.01 0.58
N ALA A 432 -10.33 19.55 -0.50
CA ALA A 432 -8.88 19.60 -0.64
C ALA A 432 -8.43 20.08 -2.03
N LYS A 433 -7.18 20.54 -2.15
CA LYS A 433 -6.58 20.80 -3.47
C LYS A 433 -6.45 19.52 -4.30
N SER A 434 -6.05 18.42 -3.68
CA SER A 434 -6.09 17.06 -4.23
C SER A 434 -6.12 16.02 -3.11
N ILE A 435 -6.70 14.85 -3.38
CA ILE A 435 -6.84 13.73 -2.42
C ILE A 435 -6.18 12.49 -2.99
N ALA A 436 -5.39 11.80 -2.16
CA ALA A 436 -4.78 10.54 -2.56
C ALA A 436 -5.84 9.47 -2.89
N ARG A 437 -5.64 8.73 -3.99
CA ARG A 437 -6.63 7.81 -4.57
C ARG A 437 -7.25 6.84 -3.55
N ILE A 438 -6.41 6.13 -2.79
CA ILE A 438 -6.88 5.14 -1.82
C ILE A 438 -7.67 5.82 -0.70
N HIS A 439 -7.20 6.97 -0.24
CA HIS A 439 -7.87 7.72 0.82
C HIS A 439 -9.23 8.27 0.35
N LYS A 440 -9.33 8.73 -0.91
CA LYS A 440 -10.61 9.13 -1.53
C LYS A 440 -11.62 7.97 -1.48
N GLY A 441 -11.20 6.77 -1.90
CA GLY A 441 -12.04 5.57 -1.82
C GLY A 441 -12.49 5.26 -0.38
N ASN A 442 -11.58 5.36 0.58
CA ASN A 442 -11.93 5.15 1.99
C ASN A 442 -12.91 6.20 2.52
N LEU A 443 -12.77 7.46 2.13
CA LEU A 443 -13.76 8.51 2.51
C LEU A 443 -15.15 8.15 1.97
N VAL A 444 -15.25 7.82 0.68
CA VAL A 444 -16.50 7.37 0.02
C VAL A 444 -17.10 6.17 0.75
N ASN A 445 -16.29 5.14 1.01
CA ASN A 445 -16.72 3.90 1.68
C ASN A 445 -17.30 4.16 3.07
N HIS A 446 -16.85 5.21 3.73
CA HIS A 446 -17.32 5.60 5.07
C HIS A 446 -18.23 6.83 5.06
N GLY A 447 -18.83 7.16 3.91
CA GLY A 447 -19.86 8.20 3.80
C GLY A 447 -19.35 9.64 4.06
N VAL A 448 -18.03 9.86 4.00
CA VAL A 448 -17.44 11.20 4.04
C VAL A 448 -17.28 11.70 2.60
N ILE A 449 -17.83 12.87 2.28
CA ILE A 449 -17.86 13.39 0.91
C ILE A 449 -16.50 14.00 0.54
N PRO A 450 -15.71 13.41 -0.39
CA PRO A 450 -14.48 14.02 -0.85
C PRO A 450 -14.77 15.04 -1.96
N MET A 451 -14.35 16.27 -1.75
CA MET A 451 -14.49 17.39 -2.70
C MET A 451 -13.11 17.96 -3.04
N LEU A 452 -12.96 18.44 -4.26
CA LEU A 452 -11.78 19.17 -4.69
C LEU A 452 -12.15 20.65 -4.90
N PHE A 453 -11.26 21.57 -4.57
CA PHE A 453 -11.43 22.96 -4.97
C PHE A 453 -11.45 23.07 -6.49
N ALA A 454 -12.46 23.75 -7.07
CA ALA A 454 -12.47 24.06 -8.50
C ALA A 454 -11.32 25.05 -8.83
N ASP A 455 -11.10 26.03 -7.96
CA ASP A 455 -9.92 26.89 -7.96
C ASP A 455 -9.09 26.61 -6.70
N PRO A 456 -7.89 26.02 -6.81
CA PRO A 456 -7.01 25.73 -5.68
C PRO A 456 -6.64 26.96 -4.83
N ALA A 457 -6.72 28.19 -5.39
CA ALA A 457 -6.43 29.43 -4.67
C ALA A 457 -7.47 29.72 -3.56
N ALA A 458 -8.69 29.20 -3.68
CA ALA A 458 -9.72 29.36 -2.65
C ALA A 458 -9.30 28.78 -1.29
N TYR A 459 -8.42 27.75 -1.29
CA TYR A 459 -7.85 27.19 -0.06
C TYR A 459 -7.21 28.25 0.83
N ASP A 460 -6.48 29.21 0.25
CA ASP A 460 -5.74 30.23 1.02
C ASP A 460 -6.68 31.20 1.78
N SER A 461 -7.89 31.38 1.26
CA SER A 461 -8.90 32.28 1.81
C SER A 461 -9.73 31.70 2.97
N ILE A 462 -9.62 30.39 3.23
CA ILE A 462 -10.35 29.70 4.30
C ILE A 462 -9.43 29.54 5.51
N ASP A 463 -9.95 29.76 6.71
CA ASP A 463 -9.22 29.48 7.95
C ASP A 463 -9.88 28.38 8.78
N GLN A 464 -9.11 27.77 9.66
CA GLN A 464 -9.65 26.88 10.69
C GLN A 464 -10.64 27.68 11.57
N MET A 465 -11.74 27.05 11.92
CA MET A 465 -12.90 27.63 12.63
C MET A 465 -13.84 28.46 11.74
N ASP A 466 -13.55 28.69 10.47
CA ASP A 466 -14.55 29.28 9.57
C ASP A 466 -15.82 28.41 9.52
N GLU A 467 -16.97 29.04 9.45
CA GLU A 467 -18.26 28.36 9.30
C GLU A 467 -18.62 28.28 7.80
N LEU A 468 -18.77 27.07 7.29
CA LEU A 468 -19.13 26.80 5.90
C LEU A 468 -20.57 26.29 5.79
N GLU A 469 -21.24 26.67 4.72
CA GLU A 469 -22.60 26.26 4.40
C GLU A 469 -22.69 25.73 2.98
N ILE A 470 -23.37 24.59 2.81
CA ILE A 470 -23.77 24.03 1.53
C ILE A 470 -25.28 23.84 1.57
N ASP A 471 -26.00 24.69 0.83
CA ASP A 471 -27.45 24.61 0.72
C ASP A 471 -27.82 23.82 -0.56
N GLY A 472 -28.82 22.94 -0.48
CA GLY A 472 -29.19 22.09 -1.61
C GLY A 472 -28.16 21.03 -1.96
N LEU A 473 -27.40 20.48 -0.99
CA LEU A 473 -26.33 19.52 -1.22
C LEU A 473 -26.76 18.33 -2.08
N LEU A 474 -27.91 17.71 -1.76
CA LEU A 474 -28.40 16.54 -2.51
C LEU A 474 -28.75 16.85 -3.97
N ASP A 475 -29.21 18.08 -4.26
CA ASP A 475 -29.52 18.53 -5.61
C ASP A 475 -28.24 18.89 -6.40
N GLN A 476 -27.19 19.31 -5.72
CA GLN A 476 -25.91 19.66 -6.31
C GLN A 476 -25.02 18.43 -6.60
N ILE A 477 -25.06 17.39 -5.77
CA ILE A 477 -24.24 16.16 -5.93
C ILE A 477 -24.32 15.58 -7.36
N PRO A 478 -25.50 15.43 -8.00
CA PRO A 478 -25.60 14.92 -9.38
C PRO A 478 -24.93 15.80 -10.42
N THR A 479 -24.84 17.11 -10.19
CA THR A 479 -24.16 18.06 -11.10
C THR A 479 -22.65 17.97 -11.01
N ARG A 480 -22.12 17.36 -9.93
CA ARG A 480 -20.71 17.28 -9.55
C ARG A 480 -20.06 18.63 -9.20
N HIS A 481 -20.82 19.69 -9.14
CA HIS A 481 -20.42 21.03 -8.80
C HIS A 481 -21.15 21.47 -7.54
N ILE A 482 -20.41 21.84 -6.52
CA ILE A 482 -20.93 22.19 -5.20
C ILE A 482 -20.55 23.63 -4.87
N THR A 483 -21.53 24.49 -4.69
CA THR A 483 -21.32 25.85 -4.19
C THR A 483 -21.19 25.83 -2.67
N VAL A 484 -20.10 26.31 -2.15
CA VAL A 484 -19.80 26.39 -0.72
C VAL A 484 -19.71 27.86 -0.31
N LYS A 485 -20.48 28.25 0.70
CA LYS A 485 -20.47 29.60 1.28
C LYS A 485 -19.62 29.61 2.53
N ASN A 486 -18.66 30.51 2.61
CA ASN A 486 -17.99 30.82 3.86
C ASN A 486 -18.77 31.96 4.58
N LEU A 487 -19.50 31.55 5.59
CA LEU A 487 -20.35 32.48 6.35
C LEU A 487 -19.54 33.44 7.23
N THR A 488 -18.38 33.02 7.68
CA THR A 488 -17.48 33.82 8.55
C THR A 488 -16.84 34.97 7.78
N LYS A 489 -16.44 34.71 6.52
CA LYS A 489 -15.72 35.69 5.69
C LYS A 489 -16.54 36.25 4.52
N HIS A 490 -17.80 35.85 4.40
CA HIS A 490 -18.77 36.36 3.43
C HIS A 490 -18.35 36.25 1.96
N PHE A 491 -17.85 35.06 1.57
CA PHE A 491 -17.57 34.74 0.16
C PHE A 491 -18.05 33.33 -0.20
N GLU A 492 -18.15 33.06 -1.49
CA GLU A 492 -18.51 31.75 -2.04
C GLU A 492 -17.36 31.22 -2.88
N PHE A 493 -17.25 29.90 -2.93
CA PHE A 493 -16.33 29.20 -3.82
C PHE A 493 -16.97 27.91 -4.34
N GLU A 494 -16.43 27.39 -5.43
CA GLU A 494 -16.90 26.16 -6.03
C GLU A 494 -15.98 25.00 -5.67
N ALA A 495 -16.60 23.87 -5.32
CA ALA A 495 -15.94 22.57 -5.16
C ALA A 495 -16.49 21.58 -6.18
N VAL A 496 -15.66 20.61 -6.58
CA VAL A 496 -16.02 19.59 -7.57
C VAL A 496 -15.92 18.18 -6.99
N LEU A 497 -16.82 17.30 -7.43
CA LEU A 497 -16.85 15.91 -7.06
C LEU A 497 -16.20 15.06 -8.16
N ASP A 498 -14.92 14.71 -8.02
CA ASP A 498 -14.25 13.74 -8.90
C ASP A 498 -14.60 12.30 -8.48
N MET A 499 -15.86 11.93 -8.65
CA MET A 499 -16.41 10.62 -8.29
C MET A 499 -17.11 9.97 -9.49
N THR A 500 -17.11 8.64 -9.53
CA THR A 500 -17.94 7.86 -10.45
C THR A 500 -19.40 7.88 -10.01
N ASP A 501 -20.33 7.51 -10.89
CA ASP A 501 -21.76 7.43 -10.52
C ASP A 501 -22.00 6.46 -9.36
N ASN A 502 -21.29 5.33 -9.36
CA ASN A 502 -21.36 4.38 -8.25
C ASN A 502 -20.81 4.94 -6.92
N GLU A 503 -19.72 5.71 -6.97
CA GLU A 503 -19.20 6.37 -5.75
C GLU A 503 -20.21 7.40 -5.21
N LEU A 504 -20.92 8.11 -6.11
CA LEU A 504 -22.02 9.00 -5.70
C LEU A 504 -23.16 8.24 -5.03
N GLU A 505 -23.59 7.10 -5.60
CA GLU A 505 -24.62 6.25 -4.99
C GLU A 505 -24.20 5.75 -3.60
N VAL A 506 -22.94 5.36 -3.43
CA VAL A 506 -22.38 4.93 -2.14
C VAL A 506 -22.43 6.06 -1.11
N VAL A 507 -21.99 7.25 -1.48
CA VAL A 507 -22.02 8.43 -0.60
C VAL A 507 -23.47 8.79 -0.22
N LEU A 508 -24.37 8.83 -1.20
CA LEU A 508 -25.80 9.12 -0.98
C LEU A 508 -26.48 8.06 -0.09
N ALA A 509 -26.01 6.83 -0.11
CA ALA A 509 -26.50 5.78 0.79
C ALA A 509 -25.96 5.93 2.22
N GLY A 510 -24.98 6.80 2.47
CA GLY A 510 -24.27 6.90 3.76
C GLY A 510 -23.16 5.87 3.90
N GLY A 511 -22.48 5.55 2.80
CA GLY A 511 -21.32 4.66 2.74
C GLY A 511 -21.60 3.24 2.26
N GLN A 512 -20.52 2.50 2.04
CA GLN A 512 -20.54 1.19 1.36
C GLN A 512 -21.41 0.14 2.06
N LEU A 513 -21.41 0.07 3.39
CA LEU A 513 -22.20 -0.92 4.13
C LEU A 513 -23.70 -0.73 3.94
N ARG A 514 -24.19 0.53 3.99
CA ARG A 514 -25.62 0.82 3.74
C ARG A 514 -25.98 0.58 2.29
N TYR A 515 -25.08 0.94 1.36
CA TYR A 515 -25.27 0.69 -0.07
C TYR A 515 -25.43 -0.81 -0.36
N LEU A 516 -24.51 -1.65 0.16
CA LEU A 516 -24.58 -3.11 0.02
C LEU A 516 -25.85 -3.69 0.62
N LYS A 517 -26.22 -3.25 1.82
CA LYS A 517 -27.47 -3.70 2.45
C LYS A 517 -28.68 -3.42 1.56
N LYS A 518 -28.76 -2.22 1.01
CA LYS A 518 -29.84 -1.83 0.07
C LYS A 518 -29.86 -2.71 -1.18
N GLN A 519 -28.69 -3.01 -1.76
CA GLN A 519 -28.60 -3.89 -2.94
C GLN A 519 -29.04 -5.33 -2.64
N LEU A 520 -28.59 -5.90 -1.51
CA LEU A 520 -28.96 -7.25 -1.09
C LEU A 520 -30.47 -7.37 -0.79
N GLU A 521 -31.08 -6.35 -0.21
CA GLU A 521 -32.52 -6.29 0.03
C GLU A 521 -33.32 -6.24 -1.29
N GLN A 522 -32.81 -5.51 -2.29
CA GLN A 522 -33.40 -5.47 -3.64
C GLN A 522 -33.32 -6.83 -4.35
N GLN A 523 -32.17 -7.52 -4.25
CA GLN A 523 -31.99 -8.85 -4.85
C GLN A 523 -32.87 -9.93 -4.21
N LYS A 524 -33.19 -9.83 -2.91
CA LYS A 524 -34.10 -10.76 -2.23
C LYS A 524 -35.58 -10.58 -2.62
N ASN A 525 -35.93 -9.42 -3.15
CA ASN A 525 -37.30 -9.07 -3.54
C ASN A 525 -37.58 -9.32 -5.04
N HIS A 526 -36.56 -9.77 -5.78
CA HIS A 526 -36.64 -10.24 -7.18
C HIS A 526 -36.34 -11.75 -7.23
#